data_9c9af51e62c1bff83558364afdcc01e6
#
_entry.id   9c9af51e62c1bff83558364afdcc01e6
#
_cell.length_a   1.000
_cell.length_b   1.000
_cell.length_c   1.000
_cell.angle_alpha   90.00
_cell.angle_beta   90.00
_cell.angle_gamma   90.00
#
_symmetry.space_group_name_H-M   'P 1'
#
loop_
_entity.id
_entity.type
_entity.pdbx_description
1 polymer ?
#
loop_
_entity_poly.entity_id
_entity_poly.type
_entity_poly.pdbx_seq_one_letter_code
_entity_poly.pdbx_strand_id
1 'polypeptide(L)'
;MRETPDIDQLKRQARELLEAYRAQSPDAVVEVAAHHRTATPETFALHDAQFVLARSYGFESWPKLKAAVDGVTTTRLHEAVQKGDLGAARALLARRPEIVDLMRGGPAGFEIRALHIAVMKRDVEMTRLLLEAGADTRAGIWPNRDATGPVTIAEERGYDEIVAMIVAQEETRGARANPFDFGFRRLQHAMMTGGEEAVIAVFESEPALADVCPPDGMTMLHRAAGQGTLLVAKWLLDHRADVNRKSREGWTPLDFAAWECAEEPWGGSICEAIAALLVERGAALTPRSAAALGRSDYLASCPLDSLQGKNLLQVAVRSDRPVVLRQLLDMGLDPDERMQIGAHEDQTFSTGGPLMEAVNTGRIEMARLLLEHGADPNAQVWTSGSPTFAAYSGGSPPSHAPDPAMIDLMLKHGGWIDAASVGYVREVEIARRMLAGELDPHVELGTFSGQTVAEQILWSGASGRSADIVRMALERIEWPRDDPRWFWMLWRPLPGHEDLNDAEQADCRESFRLILERCDPNLQTRGSGQTMLHEVIARDHGVGVSLASILLDSGARTDIRDEFLRSTPLGWACRWGRVEL
;
A
#
# COMPACT_ATOMS: atom_id res chain seq x y z
N MET A 1 -16.96 21.30 11.14
CA MET A 1 -17.46 20.75 9.87
C MET A 1 -18.97 20.56 10.01
N ARG A 2 -19.78 20.79 8.97
CA ARG A 2 -21.24 20.53 9.04
C ARG A 2 -21.48 19.03 9.21
N GLU A 3 -22.64 18.63 9.77
CA GLU A 3 -23.04 17.20 9.87
C GLU A 3 -23.08 16.49 8.52
N THR A 4 -23.26 17.23 7.44
CA THR A 4 -23.26 16.74 6.07
C THR A 4 -22.26 17.52 5.21
N PRO A 5 -20.96 17.17 5.30
CA PRO A 5 -19.94 17.85 4.50
C PRO A 5 -20.14 17.53 2.99
N ASP A 6 -19.93 18.56 2.15
CA ASP A 6 -20.07 18.47 0.70
C ASP A 6 -18.76 18.91 0.04
N ILE A 7 -18.14 18.01 -0.70
CA ILE A 7 -16.85 18.27 -1.37
C ILE A 7 -16.95 19.38 -2.43
N ASP A 8 -18.09 19.49 -3.13
CA ASP A 8 -18.26 20.51 -4.16
C ASP A 8 -18.42 21.90 -3.53
N GLN A 9 -19.04 21.97 -2.34
CA GLN A 9 -19.06 23.18 -1.56
C GLN A 9 -17.64 23.56 -1.09
N LEU A 10 -16.84 22.62 -0.62
CA LEU A 10 -15.47 22.88 -0.22
C LEU A 10 -14.58 23.32 -1.39
N LYS A 11 -14.73 22.70 -2.56
CA LYS A 11 -14.06 23.14 -3.79
C LYS A 11 -14.45 24.58 -4.20
N ARG A 12 -15.71 24.93 -4.02
CA ARG A 12 -16.19 26.30 -4.27
C ARG A 12 -15.61 27.28 -3.28
N GLN A 13 -15.62 26.97 -1.98
CA GLN A 13 -15.01 27.79 -0.93
C GLN A 13 -13.51 28.02 -1.20
N ALA A 14 -12.79 27.00 -1.63
CA ALA A 14 -11.38 27.15 -2.01
C ALA A 14 -11.17 28.12 -3.18
N ARG A 15 -12.05 28.11 -4.18
CA ARG A 15 -12.00 29.08 -5.30
C ARG A 15 -12.36 30.49 -4.83
N GLU A 16 -13.38 30.63 -4.01
CA GLU A 16 -13.79 31.91 -3.42
C GLU A 16 -12.66 32.51 -2.58
N LEU A 17 -11.98 31.69 -1.76
CA LEU A 17 -10.82 32.12 -0.98
C LEU A 17 -9.67 32.56 -1.88
N LEU A 18 -9.37 31.82 -2.97
CA LEU A 18 -8.35 32.17 -3.94
C LEU A 18 -8.62 33.55 -4.56
N GLU A 19 -9.85 33.77 -5.03
CA GLU A 19 -10.26 35.03 -5.65
C GLU A 19 -10.21 36.18 -4.67
N ALA A 20 -10.74 35.98 -3.44
CA ALA A 20 -10.76 36.98 -2.40
C ALA A 20 -9.34 37.36 -1.92
N TYR A 21 -8.43 36.39 -1.80
CA TYR A 21 -7.05 36.64 -1.41
C TYR A 21 -6.27 37.39 -2.50
N ARG A 22 -6.43 37.02 -3.76
CA ARG A 22 -5.84 37.76 -4.90
C ARG A 22 -6.37 39.19 -5.00
N ALA A 23 -7.63 39.40 -4.64
CA ALA A 23 -8.25 40.73 -4.53
C ALA A 23 -7.85 41.47 -3.24
N GLN A 24 -7.01 40.89 -2.40
CA GLN A 24 -6.56 41.45 -1.11
C GLN A 24 -7.74 41.80 -0.16
N SER A 25 -8.79 41.02 -0.17
CA SER A 25 -9.89 41.15 0.80
C SER A 25 -9.36 40.97 2.22
N PRO A 26 -9.68 41.88 3.18
CA PRO A 26 -9.16 41.84 4.54
C PRO A 26 -9.36 40.49 5.24
N ASP A 27 -10.56 39.90 5.12
CA ASP A 27 -10.89 38.64 5.77
C ASP A 27 -10.08 37.48 5.18
N ALA A 28 -9.91 37.42 3.86
CA ALA A 28 -9.13 36.39 3.19
C ALA A 28 -7.63 36.51 3.52
N VAL A 29 -7.11 37.74 3.66
CA VAL A 29 -5.71 37.97 4.06
C VAL A 29 -5.47 37.45 5.48
N VAL A 30 -6.38 37.67 6.40
CA VAL A 30 -6.29 37.17 7.79
C VAL A 30 -6.36 35.64 7.82
N GLU A 31 -7.28 35.03 7.05
CA GLU A 31 -7.45 33.58 7.01
C GLU A 31 -6.21 32.90 6.40
N VAL A 32 -5.70 33.43 5.28
CA VAL A 32 -4.49 32.87 4.64
C VAL A 32 -3.28 33.03 5.56
N ALA A 33 -3.07 34.19 6.18
CA ALA A 33 -1.94 34.43 7.07
C ALA A 33 -1.94 33.50 8.31
N ALA A 34 -3.13 33.09 8.79
CA ALA A 34 -3.26 32.17 9.91
C ALA A 34 -2.72 30.76 9.60
N HIS A 35 -2.78 30.32 8.34
CA HIS A 35 -2.50 28.94 7.95
C HIS A 35 -1.38 28.79 6.90
N HIS A 36 -1.02 29.86 6.19
CA HIS A 36 0.02 29.87 5.14
C HIS A 36 0.86 31.16 5.20
N ARG A 37 1.85 31.19 6.08
CA ARG A 37 2.63 32.40 6.42
C ARG A 37 3.48 32.98 5.28
N THR A 38 3.82 32.17 4.29
CA THR A 38 4.69 32.55 3.17
C THR A 38 3.93 32.85 1.88
N ALA A 39 2.60 32.78 1.88
CA ALA A 39 1.78 33.03 0.71
C ALA A 39 1.83 34.50 0.29
N THR A 40 1.93 34.75 -1.02
CA THR A 40 1.76 36.08 -1.60
C THR A 40 0.61 36.08 -2.62
N PRO A 41 -0.13 37.18 -2.80
CA PRO A 41 -1.28 37.20 -3.72
C PRO A 41 -0.93 36.82 -5.15
N GLU A 42 0.29 37.09 -5.59
CA GLU A 42 0.78 36.86 -6.96
C GLU A 42 1.03 35.36 -7.22
N THR A 43 1.50 34.63 -6.22
CA THR A 43 1.87 33.20 -6.35
C THR A 43 0.80 32.27 -5.82
N PHE A 44 -0.18 32.80 -5.06
CA PHE A 44 -1.21 31.99 -4.43
C PHE A 44 -2.10 31.30 -5.47
N ALA A 45 -2.11 29.98 -5.42
CA ALA A 45 -2.82 29.12 -6.37
C ALA A 45 -3.97 28.35 -5.69
N LEU A 46 -4.72 27.59 -6.48
CA LEU A 46 -5.87 26.83 -5.96
C LEU A 46 -5.47 25.82 -4.90
N HIS A 47 -4.31 25.18 -5.05
CA HIS A 47 -3.82 24.21 -4.06
C HIS A 47 -3.49 24.87 -2.72
N ASP A 48 -2.99 26.13 -2.73
CA ASP A 48 -2.74 26.87 -1.50
C ASP A 48 -4.06 27.22 -0.79
N ALA A 49 -5.06 27.63 -1.55
CA ALA A 49 -6.40 27.89 -1.02
C ALA A 49 -7.05 26.61 -0.43
N GLN A 50 -6.86 25.49 -1.10
CA GLN A 50 -7.29 24.18 -0.61
C GLN A 50 -6.56 23.79 0.68
N PHE A 51 -5.25 24.02 0.75
CA PHE A 51 -4.44 23.80 1.94
C PHE A 51 -4.91 24.68 3.11
N VAL A 52 -5.07 25.99 2.89
CA VAL A 52 -5.59 26.91 3.92
C VAL A 52 -6.96 26.47 4.41
N LEU A 53 -7.87 26.11 3.51
CA LEU A 53 -9.19 25.62 3.85
C LEU A 53 -9.13 24.31 4.66
N ALA A 54 -8.28 23.38 4.29
CA ALA A 54 -8.11 22.15 5.04
C ALA A 54 -7.64 22.43 6.48
N ARG A 55 -6.66 23.32 6.63
CA ARG A 55 -6.15 23.75 7.94
C ARG A 55 -7.21 24.45 8.80
N SER A 56 -8.05 25.29 8.21
CA SER A 56 -9.14 25.97 8.93
C SER A 56 -10.21 24.99 9.45
N TYR A 57 -10.35 23.84 8.80
CA TYR A 57 -11.18 22.73 9.27
C TYR A 57 -10.47 21.77 10.22
N GLY A 58 -9.19 22.00 10.55
CA GLY A 58 -8.41 21.17 11.48
C GLY A 58 -7.73 19.95 10.83
N PHE A 59 -7.66 19.90 9.49
CA PHE A 59 -6.97 18.84 8.76
C PHE A 59 -5.60 19.32 8.30
N GLU A 60 -4.64 18.42 8.27
CA GLU A 60 -3.27 18.73 7.87
C GLU A 60 -3.13 19.06 6.37
N SER A 61 -4.02 18.51 5.53
CA SER A 61 -4.00 18.68 4.09
C SER A 61 -5.38 18.55 3.46
N TRP A 62 -5.53 19.06 2.22
CA TRP A 62 -6.74 18.89 1.43
C TRP A 62 -7.13 17.43 1.19
N PRO A 63 -6.20 16.49 0.86
CA PRO A 63 -6.51 15.09 0.76
C PRO A 63 -7.09 14.50 2.05
N LYS A 64 -6.56 14.85 3.23
CA LYS A 64 -7.11 14.39 4.51
C LYS A 64 -8.52 14.92 4.77
N LEU A 65 -8.79 16.19 4.44
CA LEU A 65 -10.14 16.75 4.50
C LEU A 65 -11.07 16.03 3.51
N LYS A 66 -10.63 15.83 2.27
CA LYS A 66 -11.40 15.10 1.24
C LYS A 66 -11.72 13.67 1.69
N ALA A 67 -10.73 12.94 2.17
CA ALA A 67 -10.91 11.57 2.67
C ALA A 67 -11.95 11.51 3.81
N ALA A 68 -11.93 12.47 4.73
CA ALA A 68 -12.93 12.56 5.80
C ALA A 68 -14.34 12.81 5.24
N VAL A 69 -14.49 13.70 4.25
CA VAL A 69 -15.76 13.98 3.57
C VAL A 69 -16.25 12.76 2.78
N ASP A 70 -15.35 12.08 2.08
CA ASP A 70 -15.66 10.86 1.32
C ASP A 70 -16.09 9.75 2.29
N GLY A 71 -15.41 9.58 3.41
CA GLY A 71 -15.78 8.62 4.45
C GLY A 71 -17.20 8.85 5.01
N VAL A 72 -17.57 10.09 5.30
CA VAL A 72 -18.94 10.43 5.73
C VAL A 72 -19.95 10.12 4.62
N THR A 73 -19.64 10.47 3.37
CA THR A 73 -20.54 10.25 2.23
C THR A 73 -20.71 8.77 1.93
N THR A 74 -19.62 7.99 1.99
CA THR A 74 -19.63 6.53 1.84
C THR A 74 -20.45 5.88 2.94
N THR A 75 -20.26 6.30 4.20
CA THR A 75 -21.07 5.78 5.32
C THR A 75 -22.55 6.01 5.08
N ARG A 76 -22.94 7.18 4.59
CA ARG A 76 -24.35 7.47 4.25
C ARG A 76 -24.87 6.60 3.09
N LEU A 77 -24.05 6.32 2.07
CA LEU A 77 -24.43 5.38 1.02
C LEU A 77 -24.66 3.99 1.59
N HIS A 78 -23.73 3.49 2.40
CA HIS A 78 -23.87 2.17 3.04
C HIS A 78 -25.10 2.11 3.96
N GLU A 79 -25.40 3.16 4.71
CA GLU A 79 -26.61 3.23 5.53
C GLU A 79 -27.90 3.25 4.69
N ALA A 80 -27.90 3.97 3.57
CA ALA A 80 -29.04 3.96 2.64
C ALA A 80 -29.28 2.56 2.07
N VAL A 81 -28.20 1.88 1.65
CA VAL A 81 -28.27 0.49 1.16
C VAL A 81 -28.70 -0.46 2.29
N GLN A 82 -28.16 -0.29 3.49
CA GLN A 82 -28.55 -1.11 4.66
C GLN A 82 -30.03 -0.95 5.03
N LYS A 83 -30.60 0.24 4.84
CA LYS A 83 -32.02 0.54 5.11
C LYS A 83 -32.94 0.20 3.93
N GLY A 84 -32.40 -0.11 2.73
CA GLY A 84 -33.14 -0.27 1.49
C GLY A 84 -33.69 1.05 0.92
N ASP A 85 -33.08 2.19 1.28
CA ASP A 85 -33.51 3.51 0.82
C ASP A 85 -32.92 3.82 -0.57
N LEU A 86 -33.61 3.32 -1.61
CA LEU A 86 -33.27 3.54 -3.01
C LEU A 86 -33.22 5.03 -3.39
N GLY A 87 -34.09 5.86 -2.80
CA GLY A 87 -34.15 7.29 -3.08
C GLY A 87 -32.87 7.99 -2.62
N ALA A 88 -32.47 7.75 -1.36
CA ALA A 88 -31.24 8.30 -0.81
C ALA A 88 -29.99 7.79 -1.53
N ALA A 89 -29.91 6.48 -1.83
CA ALA A 89 -28.79 5.88 -2.56
C ALA A 89 -28.67 6.49 -3.97
N ARG A 90 -29.76 6.59 -4.72
CA ARG A 90 -29.81 7.21 -6.05
C ARG A 90 -29.38 8.67 -6.03
N ALA A 91 -29.84 9.45 -5.04
CA ALA A 91 -29.49 10.87 -4.92
C ALA A 91 -28.00 11.06 -4.60
N LEU A 92 -27.39 10.17 -3.80
CA LEU A 92 -25.96 10.19 -3.50
C LEU A 92 -25.13 9.82 -4.75
N LEU A 93 -25.47 8.72 -5.42
CA LEU A 93 -24.75 8.24 -6.61
C LEU A 93 -24.90 9.17 -7.83
N ALA A 94 -26.03 9.85 -7.98
CA ALA A 94 -26.22 10.83 -9.06
C ALA A 94 -25.28 12.04 -8.91
N ARG A 95 -24.90 12.40 -7.67
CA ARG A 95 -23.95 13.49 -7.39
C ARG A 95 -22.51 13.02 -7.38
N ARG A 96 -22.27 11.82 -6.89
CA ARG A 96 -20.95 11.26 -6.59
C ARG A 96 -20.89 9.78 -7.02
N PRO A 97 -20.90 9.47 -8.34
CA PRO A 97 -20.87 8.09 -8.82
C PRO A 97 -19.60 7.34 -8.36
N GLU A 98 -18.49 8.06 -8.17
CA GLU A 98 -17.22 7.49 -7.76
C GLU A 98 -17.20 6.89 -6.35
N ILE A 99 -18.19 7.16 -5.51
CA ILE A 99 -18.24 6.57 -4.14
C ILE A 99 -18.83 5.15 -4.14
N VAL A 100 -19.32 4.64 -5.26
CA VAL A 100 -20.00 3.34 -5.34
C VAL A 100 -19.14 2.18 -4.84
N ASP A 101 -17.83 2.25 -5.09
CA ASP A 101 -16.86 1.22 -4.71
C ASP A 101 -16.02 1.59 -3.48
N LEU A 102 -16.26 2.74 -2.87
CA LEU A 102 -15.54 3.11 -1.66
C LEU A 102 -15.96 2.21 -0.49
N MET A 103 -14.97 1.80 0.28
CA MET A 103 -15.16 0.96 1.46
C MET A 103 -15.55 1.82 2.67
N ARG A 104 -16.35 1.25 3.57
CA ARG A 104 -16.64 1.89 4.85
C ARG A 104 -15.37 1.89 5.71
N GLY A 105 -14.80 3.05 5.95
CA GLY A 105 -13.65 3.22 6.86
C GLY A 105 -14.04 2.99 8.32
N GLY A 106 -13.19 2.26 9.06
CA GLY A 106 -13.29 2.05 10.50
C GLY A 106 -12.18 1.13 10.99
N PRO A 107 -11.81 1.13 12.28
CA PRO A 107 -10.69 0.36 12.84
C PRO A 107 -10.88 -1.17 12.78
N ALA A 108 -12.05 -1.66 12.37
CA ALA A 108 -12.35 -3.05 12.05
C ALA A 108 -12.72 -3.20 10.56
N GLY A 109 -12.04 -2.43 9.71
CA GLY A 109 -12.41 -2.24 8.30
C GLY A 109 -12.36 -3.51 7.48
N PHE A 110 -13.49 -4.21 7.43
CA PHE A 110 -13.73 -5.13 6.34
C PHE A 110 -13.91 -4.32 5.06
N GLU A 111 -13.35 -4.79 3.95
CA GLU A 111 -13.46 -4.19 2.63
C GLU A 111 -14.89 -4.32 2.04
N ILE A 112 -15.91 -4.14 2.88
CA ILE A 112 -17.31 -4.27 2.46
C ILE A 112 -17.70 -3.02 1.66
N ARG A 113 -18.17 -3.24 0.44
CA ARG A 113 -18.72 -2.21 -0.44
C ARG A 113 -20.25 -2.23 -0.44
N ALA A 114 -20.86 -1.18 -0.94
CA ALA A 114 -22.32 -1.05 -1.05
C ALA A 114 -22.96 -2.26 -1.76
N LEU A 115 -22.33 -2.76 -2.84
CA LEU A 115 -22.84 -3.93 -3.59
C LEU A 115 -22.90 -5.20 -2.75
N HIS A 116 -21.89 -5.48 -1.90
CA HIS A 116 -21.95 -6.62 -0.98
C HIS A 116 -23.15 -6.55 -0.05
N ILE A 117 -23.44 -5.36 0.50
CA ILE A 117 -24.58 -5.17 1.41
C ILE A 117 -25.91 -5.43 0.69
N ALA A 118 -26.10 -4.90 -0.52
CA ALA A 118 -27.29 -5.10 -1.31
C ALA A 118 -27.52 -6.59 -1.65
N VAL A 119 -26.46 -7.29 -2.08
CA VAL A 119 -26.49 -8.73 -2.37
C VAL A 119 -26.82 -9.55 -1.10
N MET A 120 -26.14 -9.30 0.00
CA MET A 120 -26.39 -9.99 1.27
C MET A 120 -27.84 -9.85 1.75
N LYS A 121 -28.47 -8.71 1.49
CA LYS A 121 -29.87 -8.42 1.83
C LYS A 121 -30.88 -8.96 0.80
N ARG A 122 -30.41 -9.51 -0.32
CA ARG A 122 -31.24 -9.89 -1.46
C ARG A 122 -32.07 -8.73 -2.02
N ASP A 123 -31.51 -7.51 -1.99
CA ASP A 123 -32.18 -6.32 -2.49
C ASP A 123 -31.88 -6.16 -3.99
N VAL A 124 -32.78 -6.68 -4.83
CA VAL A 124 -32.64 -6.72 -6.29
C VAL A 124 -32.57 -5.32 -6.90
N GLU A 125 -33.45 -4.41 -6.44
CA GLU A 125 -33.51 -3.04 -7.00
C GLU A 125 -32.30 -2.20 -6.58
N MET A 126 -31.84 -2.36 -5.33
CA MET A 126 -30.61 -1.71 -4.89
C MET A 126 -29.38 -2.28 -5.62
N THR A 127 -29.33 -3.60 -5.81
CA THR A 127 -28.27 -4.24 -6.60
C THR A 127 -28.23 -3.69 -8.02
N ARG A 128 -29.37 -3.57 -8.68
CA ARG A 128 -29.51 -2.97 -10.02
C ARG A 128 -28.97 -1.54 -10.05
N LEU A 129 -29.41 -0.71 -9.11
CA LEU A 129 -28.97 0.68 -8.99
C LEU A 129 -27.43 0.78 -8.85
N LEU A 130 -26.82 -0.05 -8.01
CA LEU A 130 -25.38 -0.04 -7.79
C LEU A 130 -24.60 -0.53 -9.02
N LEU A 131 -25.10 -1.57 -9.70
CA LEU A 131 -24.52 -2.05 -10.96
C LEU A 131 -24.58 -0.99 -12.06
N GLU A 132 -25.71 -0.30 -12.21
CA GLU A 132 -25.89 0.82 -13.15
C GLU A 132 -24.94 1.99 -12.82
N ALA A 133 -24.67 2.25 -11.54
CA ALA A 133 -23.71 3.23 -11.09
C ALA A 133 -22.24 2.80 -11.28
N GLY A 134 -22.01 1.57 -11.72
CA GLY A 134 -20.68 1.07 -12.04
C GLY A 134 -19.98 0.29 -10.93
N ALA A 135 -20.69 -0.21 -9.92
CA ALA A 135 -20.11 -0.99 -8.82
C ALA A 135 -19.24 -2.16 -9.32
N ASP A 136 -18.11 -2.40 -8.65
CA ASP A 136 -17.19 -3.48 -8.97
C ASP A 136 -17.76 -4.83 -8.52
N THR A 137 -18.05 -5.65 -9.52
CA THR A 137 -18.66 -6.98 -9.37
C THR A 137 -17.70 -8.07 -8.94
N ARG A 138 -16.38 -7.81 -9.01
CA ARG A 138 -15.30 -8.78 -8.73
C ARG A 138 -14.63 -8.56 -7.39
N ALA A 139 -14.87 -7.42 -6.77
CA ALA A 139 -14.24 -7.09 -5.52
C ALA A 139 -14.70 -8.02 -4.39
N GLY A 140 -13.81 -8.85 -3.90
CA GLY A 140 -14.04 -9.64 -2.69
C GLY A 140 -13.73 -8.86 -1.41
N ILE A 141 -14.04 -9.47 -0.27
CA ILE A 141 -13.83 -8.91 1.07
C ILE A 141 -12.57 -9.54 1.66
N TRP A 142 -11.60 -8.69 2.06
CA TRP A 142 -10.41 -9.16 2.73
C TRP A 142 -10.75 -9.81 4.09
N PRO A 143 -10.07 -10.91 4.51
CA PRO A 143 -8.93 -11.54 3.86
C PRO A 143 -9.30 -12.57 2.78
N ASN A 144 -10.55 -12.93 2.63
CA ASN A 144 -11.02 -14.06 1.80
C ASN A 144 -11.61 -13.58 0.46
N ARG A 145 -10.91 -12.72 -0.26
CA ARG A 145 -11.40 -12.04 -1.46
C ARG A 145 -11.93 -12.98 -2.53
N ASP A 146 -11.27 -14.12 -2.74
CA ASP A 146 -11.63 -15.09 -3.78
C ASP A 146 -12.97 -15.80 -3.52
N ALA A 147 -13.38 -15.88 -2.25
CA ALA A 147 -14.61 -16.55 -1.82
C ALA A 147 -15.77 -15.59 -1.51
N THR A 148 -15.51 -14.29 -1.45
CA THR A 148 -16.46 -13.30 -0.94
C THR A 148 -16.85 -12.22 -1.94
N GLY A 149 -16.66 -12.49 -3.23
CA GLY A 149 -17.15 -11.62 -4.30
C GLY A 149 -18.69 -11.56 -4.32
N PRO A 150 -19.28 -10.45 -4.80
CA PRO A 150 -20.73 -10.30 -4.86
C PRO A 150 -21.47 -11.45 -5.57
N VAL A 151 -20.91 -11.94 -6.69
CA VAL A 151 -21.47 -13.08 -7.41
C VAL A 151 -21.42 -14.36 -6.58
N THR A 152 -20.28 -14.66 -5.95
CA THR A 152 -20.10 -15.84 -5.12
C THR A 152 -21.08 -15.85 -3.93
N ILE A 153 -21.24 -14.69 -3.27
CA ILE A 153 -22.23 -14.55 -2.18
C ILE A 153 -23.65 -14.81 -2.69
N ALA A 154 -23.99 -14.34 -3.89
CA ALA A 154 -25.32 -14.56 -4.48
C ALA A 154 -25.55 -16.04 -4.84
N GLU A 155 -24.57 -16.69 -5.46
CA GLU A 155 -24.60 -18.12 -5.81
C GLU A 155 -24.79 -19.01 -4.58
N GLU A 156 -23.98 -18.80 -3.54
CA GLU A 156 -24.05 -19.57 -2.28
C GLU A 156 -25.40 -19.44 -1.56
N ARG A 157 -26.07 -18.32 -1.77
CA ARG A 157 -27.37 -18.04 -1.17
C ARG A 157 -28.55 -18.40 -2.08
N GLY A 158 -28.32 -18.89 -3.30
CA GLY A 158 -29.34 -19.22 -4.27
C GLY A 158 -30.13 -18.00 -4.75
N TYR A 159 -29.44 -16.87 -4.99
CA TYR A 159 -30.07 -15.63 -5.48
C TYR A 159 -29.92 -15.51 -7.00
N ASP A 160 -30.52 -16.44 -7.75
CA ASP A 160 -30.34 -16.63 -9.18
C ASP A 160 -30.58 -15.34 -10.01
N GLU A 161 -31.55 -14.50 -9.63
CA GLU A 161 -31.83 -13.23 -10.28
C GLU A 161 -30.65 -12.25 -10.13
N ILE A 162 -30.06 -12.18 -8.95
CA ILE A 162 -28.90 -11.32 -8.69
C ILE A 162 -27.67 -11.85 -9.41
N VAL A 163 -27.45 -13.16 -9.45
CA VAL A 163 -26.37 -13.80 -10.22
C VAL A 163 -26.51 -13.43 -11.69
N ALA A 164 -27.70 -13.59 -12.29
CA ALA A 164 -27.93 -13.24 -13.69
C ALA A 164 -27.65 -11.75 -13.99
N MET A 165 -28.03 -10.86 -13.08
CA MET A 165 -27.77 -9.43 -13.22
C MET A 165 -26.26 -9.10 -13.18
N ILE A 166 -25.51 -9.70 -12.27
CA ILE A 166 -24.06 -9.49 -12.15
C ILE A 166 -23.35 -10.02 -13.40
N VAL A 167 -23.68 -11.23 -13.85
CA VAL A 167 -23.08 -11.85 -15.04
C VAL A 167 -23.37 -10.99 -16.30
N ALA A 168 -24.60 -10.54 -16.49
CA ALA A 168 -24.95 -9.67 -17.61
C ALA A 168 -24.18 -8.34 -17.59
N GLN A 169 -23.93 -7.78 -16.40
CA GLN A 169 -23.12 -6.58 -16.25
C GLN A 169 -21.65 -6.83 -16.61
N GLU A 170 -21.10 -7.98 -16.22
CA GLU A 170 -19.73 -8.40 -16.56
C GLU A 170 -19.56 -8.56 -18.08
N GLU A 171 -20.50 -9.19 -18.75
CA GLU A 171 -20.51 -9.32 -20.22
C GLU A 171 -20.53 -7.96 -20.91
N THR A 172 -21.38 -7.03 -20.42
CA THR A 172 -21.46 -5.66 -20.93
C THR A 172 -20.15 -4.90 -20.72
N ARG A 173 -19.49 -5.09 -19.57
CA ARG A 173 -18.17 -4.50 -19.30
C ARG A 173 -17.09 -5.11 -20.19
N GLY A 174 -17.10 -6.42 -20.39
CA GLY A 174 -16.18 -7.11 -21.31
C GLY A 174 -16.29 -6.56 -22.73
N ALA A 175 -17.50 -6.28 -23.21
CA ALA A 175 -17.74 -5.66 -24.51
C ALA A 175 -17.33 -4.17 -24.60
N ARG A 176 -17.24 -3.47 -23.47
CA ARG A 176 -16.81 -2.07 -23.36
C ARG A 176 -15.35 -1.93 -22.89
N ALA A 177 -14.64 -3.04 -22.75
CA ALA A 177 -13.23 -3.01 -22.33
C ALA A 177 -12.46 -2.06 -23.27
N ASN A 178 -11.72 -1.12 -22.66
CA ASN A 178 -10.88 -0.19 -23.38
C ASN A 178 -9.94 -1.01 -24.30
N PRO A 179 -9.86 -0.70 -25.60
CA PRO A 179 -8.93 -1.39 -26.51
C PRO A 179 -7.51 -1.48 -25.98
N PHE A 180 -7.10 -0.49 -25.16
CA PHE A 180 -5.84 -0.49 -24.45
C PHE A 180 -5.71 -1.66 -23.46
N ASP A 181 -6.70 -1.89 -22.57
CA ASP A 181 -6.64 -2.96 -21.58
C ASP A 181 -6.58 -4.33 -22.23
N PHE A 182 -7.28 -4.51 -23.35
CA PHE A 182 -7.23 -5.74 -24.13
C PHE A 182 -5.89 -5.93 -24.81
N GLY A 183 -5.37 -4.91 -25.48
CA GLY A 183 -4.06 -4.93 -26.12
C GLY A 183 -2.93 -5.16 -25.12
N PHE A 184 -2.98 -4.49 -23.98
CA PHE A 184 -1.97 -4.62 -22.90
C PHE A 184 -1.97 -6.03 -22.29
N ARG A 185 -3.14 -6.62 -22.00
CA ARG A 185 -3.24 -8.02 -21.53
C ARG A 185 -2.68 -9.01 -22.53
N ARG A 186 -2.90 -8.77 -23.81
CA ARG A 186 -2.37 -9.60 -24.88
C ARG A 186 -0.83 -9.54 -24.94
N LEU A 187 -0.26 -8.34 -24.77
CA LEU A 187 1.19 -8.16 -24.68
C LEU A 187 1.77 -8.83 -23.43
N GLN A 188 1.13 -8.69 -22.27
CA GLN A 188 1.52 -9.39 -21.04
C GLN A 188 1.47 -10.92 -21.24
N HIS A 189 0.40 -11.44 -21.83
CA HIS A 189 0.26 -12.86 -22.10
C HIS A 189 1.35 -13.34 -23.07
N ALA A 190 1.62 -12.59 -24.14
CA ALA A 190 2.69 -12.89 -25.08
C ALA A 190 4.05 -12.96 -24.36
N MET A 191 4.35 -11.99 -23.49
CA MET A 191 5.59 -11.98 -22.70
C MET A 191 5.71 -13.23 -21.81
N MET A 192 4.64 -13.62 -21.12
CA MET A 192 4.62 -14.77 -20.21
C MET A 192 4.75 -16.11 -20.94
N THR A 193 4.24 -16.20 -22.17
CA THR A 193 4.16 -17.49 -22.92
C THR A 193 5.26 -17.68 -23.94
N GLY A 194 5.83 -16.62 -24.49
CA GLY A 194 6.79 -16.69 -25.58
C GLY A 194 7.89 -15.62 -25.57
N GLY A 195 7.99 -14.85 -24.47
CA GLY A 195 9.04 -13.85 -24.29
C GLY A 195 8.97 -12.66 -25.24
N GLU A 196 10.12 -12.03 -25.48
CA GLU A 196 10.22 -10.81 -26.28
C GLU A 196 9.82 -10.99 -27.74
N GLU A 197 10.17 -12.14 -28.34
CA GLU A 197 9.83 -12.48 -29.73
C GLU A 197 8.31 -12.56 -29.93
N ALA A 198 7.58 -13.11 -28.96
CA ALA A 198 6.13 -13.17 -29.02
C ALA A 198 5.49 -11.78 -28.89
N VAL A 199 6.06 -10.89 -28.10
CA VAL A 199 5.63 -9.47 -28.00
C VAL A 199 5.86 -8.76 -29.34
N ILE A 200 7.02 -8.95 -29.96
CA ILE A 200 7.33 -8.39 -31.27
C ILE A 200 6.35 -8.90 -32.34
N ALA A 201 6.03 -10.18 -32.36
CA ALA A 201 5.05 -10.75 -33.29
C ALA A 201 3.65 -10.13 -33.11
N VAL A 202 3.27 -9.76 -31.87
CA VAL A 202 2.03 -9.01 -31.61
C VAL A 202 2.11 -7.62 -32.22
N PHE A 203 3.21 -6.88 -32.07
CA PHE A 203 3.39 -5.56 -32.70
C PHE A 203 3.41 -5.62 -34.23
N GLU A 204 4.02 -6.67 -34.81
CA GLU A 204 4.01 -6.86 -36.27
C GLU A 204 2.60 -7.13 -36.81
N SER A 205 1.76 -7.83 -36.04
CA SER A 205 0.37 -8.09 -36.40
C SER A 205 -0.55 -6.90 -36.17
N GLU A 206 -0.26 -6.09 -35.15
CA GLU A 206 -1.04 -4.91 -34.72
C GLU A 206 -0.11 -3.73 -34.36
N PRO A 207 0.48 -3.03 -35.34
CA PRO A 207 1.46 -1.97 -35.08
C PRO A 207 0.92 -0.83 -34.21
N ALA A 208 -0.38 -0.59 -34.24
CA ALA A 208 -1.01 0.45 -33.40
C ALA A 208 -0.81 0.23 -31.89
N LEU A 209 -0.54 -1.01 -31.45
CA LEU A 209 -0.26 -1.30 -30.04
C LEU A 209 1.09 -0.76 -29.57
N ALA A 210 2.06 -0.58 -30.47
CA ALA A 210 3.35 0.03 -30.15
C ALA A 210 3.25 1.53 -29.81
N ASP A 211 2.27 2.22 -30.41
CA ASP A 211 2.04 3.65 -30.20
C ASP A 211 1.07 3.95 -29.05
N VAL A 212 0.52 2.94 -28.40
CA VAL A 212 -0.43 3.11 -27.31
C VAL A 212 0.24 3.80 -26.14
N CYS A 213 -0.33 4.92 -25.72
CA CYS A 213 0.12 5.70 -24.58
C CYS A 213 -1.00 5.78 -23.53
N PRO A 214 -0.85 5.13 -22.38
CA PRO A 214 -1.81 5.22 -21.28
C PRO A 214 -1.94 6.64 -20.72
N PRO A 215 -2.93 6.89 -19.85
CA PRO A 215 -3.11 8.19 -19.18
C PRO A 215 -1.92 8.63 -18.32
N ASP A 216 -1.08 7.70 -17.85
CA ASP A 216 0.17 7.94 -17.13
C ASP A 216 1.31 8.43 -18.04
N GLY A 217 1.11 8.41 -19.36
CA GLY A 217 2.11 8.82 -20.34
C GLY A 217 3.25 7.81 -20.53
N MET A 218 3.18 6.63 -19.92
CA MET A 218 4.20 5.57 -20.04
C MET A 218 4.02 4.81 -21.36
N THR A 219 4.82 5.15 -22.36
CA THR A 219 4.83 4.43 -23.66
C THR A 219 5.37 3.02 -23.51
N MET A 220 5.19 2.20 -24.54
CA MET A 220 5.77 0.85 -24.59
C MET A 220 7.30 0.86 -24.45
N LEU A 221 7.98 1.93 -24.92
CA LEU A 221 9.43 2.08 -24.73
C LEU A 221 9.82 2.32 -23.26
N HIS A 222 9.04 3.06 -22.48
CA HIS A 222 9.26 3.20 -21.03
C HIS A 222 9.17 1.83 -20.34
N ARG A 223 8.15 1.04 -20.69
CA ARG A 223 7.93 -0.29 -20.11
C ARG A 223 9.04 -1.27 -20.51
N ALA A 224 9.41 -1.28 -21.79
CA ALA A 224 10.51 -2.10 -22.26
C ALA A 224 11.84 -1.74 -21.57
N ALA A 225 12.07 -0.44 -21.37
CA ALA A 225 13.26 0.06 -20.69
C ALA A 225 13.30 -0.36 -19.20
N GLY A 226 12.19 -0.25 -18.49
CA GLY A 226 12.10 -0.65 -17.09
C GLY A 226 12.11 -2.17 -16.87
N GLN A 227 11.50 -2.94 -17.78
CA GLN A 227 11.44 -4.40 -17.68
C GLN A 227 12.69 -5.13 -18.21
N GLY A 228 13.67 -4.40 -18.74
CA GLY A 228 14.88 -5.01 -19.27
C GLY A 228 14.71 -5.74 -20.61
N THR A 229 13.62 -5.49 -21.36
CA THR A 229 13.32 -6.17 -22.63
C THR A 229 14.04 -5.50 -23.80
N LEU A 230 15.26 -5.95 -24.06
CA LEU A 230 16.18 -5.32 -25.02
C LEU A 230 15.71 -5.45 -26.48
N LEU A 231 15.20 -6.61 -26.88
CA LEU A 231 14.74 -6.83 -28.25
C LEU A 231 13.49 -5.99 -28.55
N VAL A 232 12.57 -5.91 -27.60
CA VAL A 232 11.38 -5.07 -27.70
C VAL A 232 11.76 -3.58 -27.76
N ALA A 233 12.68 -3.12 -26.91
CA ALA A 233 13.16 -1.74 -26.93
C ALA A 233 13.81 -1.40 -28.28
N LYS A 234 14.65 -2.29 -28.81
CA LYS A 234 15.28 -2.14 -30.11
C LYS A 234 14.26 -2.05 -31.24
N TRP A 235 13.28 -2.98 -31.25
CA TRP A 235 12.21 -2.98 -32.25
C TRP A 235 11.43 -1.67 -32.25
N LEU A 236 11.03 -1.19 -31.05
CA LEU A 236 10.30 0.06 -30.89
C LEU A 236 11.10 1.28 -31.43
N LEU A 237 12.39 1.35 -31.13
CA LEU A 237 13.27 2.42 -31.62
C LEU A 237 13.48 2.36 -33.13
N ASP A 238 13.58 1.16 -33.72
CA ASP A 238 13.66 0.96 -35.17
C ASP A 238 12.36 1.37 -35.87
N HIS A 239 11.22 1.34 -35.13
CA HIS A 239 9.89 1.79 -35.59
C HIS A 239 9.51 3.20 -35.11
N ARG A 240 10.54 4.05 -34.84
CA ARG A 240 10.41 5.48 -34.55
C ARG A 240 9.76 5.85 -33.21
N ALA A 241 9.78 4.96 -32.22
CA ALA A 241 9.40 5.36 -30.87
C ALA A 241 10.27 6.56 -30.40
N ASP A 242 9.64 7.56 -29.79
CA ASP A 242 10.32 8.75 -29.28
C ASP A 242 11.17 8.38 -28.05
N VAL A 243 12.49 8.37 -28.23
CA VAL A 243 13.48 8.02 -27.21
C VAL A 243 13.49 8.97 -26.01
N ASN A 244 13.01 10.20 -26.18
CA ASN A 244 12.97 11.25 -25.17
C ASN A 244 11.55 11.56 -24.66
N ARG A 245 10.57 10.72 -24.99
CA ARG A 245 9.20 10.90 -24.51
C ARG A 245 9.19 10.93 -22.99
N LYS A 246 8.46 11.86 -22.41
CA LYS A 246 8.28 11.97 -20.97
C LYS A 246 6.94 11.37 -20.56
N SER A 247 6.95 10.59 -19.49
CA SER A 247 5.75 10.16 -18.78
C SER A 247 5.05 11.38 -18.15
N ARG A 248 3.87 11.20 -17.59
CA ARG A 248 3.14 12.25 -16.87
C ARG A 248 3.97 12.83 -15.71
N GLU A 249 4.81 12.00 -15.10
CA GLU A 249 5.71 12.38 -13.99
C GLU A 249 7.06 12.93 -14.46
N GLY A 250 7.22 13.09 -15.77
CA GLY A 250 8.42 13.66 -16.38
C GLY A 250 9.59 12.69 -16.53
N TRP A 251 9.37 11.38 -16.38
CA TRP A 251 10.39 10.36 -16.57
C TRP A 251 10.54 10.01 -18.06
N THR A 252 11.78 9.80 -18.48
CA THR A 252 12.11 9.32 -19.83
C THR A 252 12.33 7.81 -19.83
N PRO A 253 12.32 7.12 -20.98
CA PRO A 253 12.71 5.71 -21.05
C PRO A 253 14.10 5.44 -20.45
N LEU A 254 15.05 6.38 -20.60
CA LEU A 254 16.38 6.25 -20.01
C LEU A 254 16.35 6.34 -18.48
N ASP A 255 15.47 7.15 -17.90
CA ASP A 255 15.28 7.20 -16.44
C ASP A 255 14.72 5.86 -15.91
N PHE A 256 13.81 5.24 -16.65
CA PHE A 256 13.28 3.91 -16.29
C PHE A 256 14.36 2.82 -16.39
N ALA A 257 15.12 2.78 -17.49
CA ALA A 257 16.23 1.86 -17.62
C ALA A 257 17.24 2.02 -16.48
N ALA A 258 17.52 3.24 -16.09
CA ALA A 258 18.46 3.57 -15.02
C ALA A 258 17.93 3.24 -13.62
N TRP A 259 16.62 3.39 -13.38
CA TRP A 259 15.97 3.09 -12.11
C TRP A 259 15.81 1.59 -11.88
N GLU A 260 15.30 0.85 -12.87
CA GLU A 260 15.04 -0.59 -12.76
C GLU A 260 16.33 -1.43 -12.85
N CYS A 261 17.41 -0.91 -13.45
CA CYS A 261 18.72 -1.57 -13.52
C CYS A 261 19.31 -1.95 -12.16
N ALA A 262 18.82 -1.37 -11.09
CA ALA A 262 19.35 -1.60 -9.74
C ALA A 262 18.70 -2.76 -9.01
N GLU A 263 17.68 -3.44 -9.58
CA GLU A 263 17.05 -4.59 -8.93
C GLU A 263 17.76 -5.90 -9.34
N GLU A 264 18.70 -6.36 -8.50
CA GLU A 264 19.22 -7.72 -8.52
C GLU A 264 18.12 -8.74 -8.09
N PRO A 265 18.11 -9.98 -8.59
CA PRO A 265 19.17 -10.67 -9.36
C PRO A 265 18.91 -10.76 -10.88
N TRP A 266 17.92 -10.08 -11.43
CA TRP A 266 17.40 -10.39 -12.77
C TRP A 266 17.78 -9.40 -13.88
N GLY A 267 18.38 -8.22 -13.58
CA GLY A 267 18.40 -7.18 -14.59
C GLY A 267 19.71 -6.44 -14.87
N GLY A 268 20.74 -6.51 -14.03
CA GLY A 268 21.88 -5.61 -14.10
C GLY A 268 22.52 -5.44 -15.48
N SER A 269 22.87 -6.51 -16.16
CA SER A 269 23.54 -6.44 -17.47
C SER A 269 22.58 -6.07 -18.62
N ILE A 270 21.32 -6.47 -18.54
CA ILE A 270 20.33 -6.21 -19.61
C ILE A 270 19.91 -4.74 -19.60
N CYS A 271 19.68 -4.18 -18.43
CA CYS A 271 19.32 -2.77 -18.31
C CYS A 271 20.47 -1.84 -18.72
N GLU A 272 21.73 -2.18 -18.42
CA GLU A 272 22.89 -1.44 -18.94
C GLU A 272 22.93 -1.46 -20.46
N ALA A 273 22.61 -2.58 -21.09
CA ALA A 273 22.53 -2.69 -22.54
C ALA A 273 21.39 -1.83 -23.12
N ILE A 274 20.22 -1.77 -22.46
CA ILE A 274 19.13 -0.89 -22.89
C ILE A 274 19.52 0.58 -22.69
N ALA A 275 20.11 0.93 -21.55
CA ALA A 275 20.59 2.30 -21.32
C ALA A 275 21.62 2.74 -22.39
N ALA A 276 22.55 1.86 -22.72
CA ALA A 276 23.51 2.09 -23.79
C ALA A 276 22.82 2.26 -25.17
N LEU A 277 21.87 1.40 -25.49
CA LEU A 277 21.06 1.48 -26.71
C LEU A 277 20.30 2.82 -26.79
N LEU A 278 19.63 3.23 -25.69
CA LEU A 278 18.89 4.49 -25.63
C LEU A 278 19.82 5.70 -25.86
N VAL A 279 20.99 5.71 -25.22
CA VAL A 279 22.01 6.75 -25.40
C VAL A 279 22.52 6.77 -26.85
N GLU A 280 22.81 5.62 -27.45
CA GLU A 280 23.20 5.50 -28.87
C GLU A 280 22.13 6.08 -29.81
N ARG A 281 20.86 5.90 -29.46
CA ARG A 281 19.71 6.41 -30.24
C ARG A 281 19.32 7.86 -29.89
N GLY A 282 20.14 8.56 -29.12
CA GLY A 282 19.98 10.00 -28.85
C GLY A 282 19.14 10.33 -27.62
N ALA A 283 19.03 9.42 -26.66
CA ALA A 283 18.42 9.76 -25.36
C ALA A 283 19.21 10.87 -24.66
N ALA A 284 18.51 11.90 -24.25
CA ALA A 284 19.09 12.98 -23.47
C ALA A 284 19.27 12.56 -22.00
N LEU A 285 20.42 12.88 -21.42
CA LEU A 285 20.65 12.69 -19.98
C LEU A 285 19.74 13.62 -19.18
N THR A 286 19.18 13.06 -18.13
CA THR A 286 18.50 13.77 -17.06
C THR A 286 19.33 13.67 -15.78
N PRO A 287 19.06 14.44 -14.73
CA PRO A 287 19.74 14.25 -13.45
C PRO A 287 19.60 12.81 -12.90
N ARG A 288 18.44 12.13 -13.09
CA ARG A 288 18.24 10.75 -12.63
C ARG A 288 19.11 9.75 -13.39
N SER A 289 19.02 9.75 -14.71
CA SER A 289 19.85 8.87 -15.53
C SER A 289 21.34 9.16 -15.37
N ALA A 290 21.72 10.42 -15.16
CA ALA A 290 23.09 10.80 -14.87
C ALA A 290 23.57 10.24 -13.51
N ALA A 291 22.74 10.31 -12.46
CA ALA A 291 23.06 9.72 -11.15
C ALA A 291 23.25 8.21 -11.25
N ALA A 292 22.32 7.50 -11.89
CA ALA A 292 22.40 6.05 -12.07
C ALA A 292 23.58 5.60 -12.92
N LEU A 293 23.91 6.35 -13.98
CA LEU A 293 25.02 6.04 -14.89
C LEU A 293 26.39 6.57 -14.40
N GLY A 294 26.44 7.17 -13.22
CA GLY A 294 27.69 7.67 -12.62
C GLY A 294 28.27 8.91 -13.31
N ARG A 295 27.43 9.73 -13.96
CA ARG A 295 27.87 10.93 -14.72
C ARG A 295 28.06 12.14 -13.80
N SER A 296 29.07 12.08 -12.95
CA SER A 296 29.42 13.11 -11.96
C SER A 296 29.61 14.50 -12.59
N ASP A 297 30.27 14.59 -13.77
CA ASP A 297 30.49 15.86 -14.45
C ASP A 297 29.19 16.54 -14.87
N TYR A 298 28.23 15.77 -15.36
CA TYR A 298 26.89 16.27 -15.70
C TYR A 298 26.19 16.84 -14.47
N LEU A 299 26.18 16.10 -13.36
CA LEU A 299 25.55 16.52 -12.12
C LEU A 299 26.22 17.77 -11.52
N ALA A 300 27.56 17.88 -11.60
CA ALA A 300 28.31 19.07 -11.16
C ALA A 300 27.96 20.33 -11.98
N SER A 301 27.53 20.16 -13.22
CA SER A 301 27.11 21.27 -14.09
C SER A 301 25.68 21.75 -13.86
N CYS A 302 24.87 20.98 -13.12
CA CYS A 302 23.47 21.29 -12.87
C CYS A 302 23.33 22.27 -11.68
N PRO A 303 22.45 23.28 -11.74
CA PRO A 303 22.09 24.07 -10.57
C PRO A 303 21.46 23.21 -9.46
N LEU A 304 21.79 23.45 -8.20
CA LEU A 304 21.32 22.69 -7.06
C LEU A 304 19.78 22.58 -7.03
N ASP A 305 19.08 23.69 -7.27
CA ASP A 305 17.60 23.72 -7.29
C ASP A 305 17.00 22.78 -8.33
N SER A 306 17.73 22.48 -9.42
CA SER A 306 17.29 21.54 -10.44
C SER A 306 17.49 20.07 -10.05
N LEU A 307 18.26 19.81 -9.01
CA LEU A 307 18.56 18.47 -8.50
C LEU A 307 17.64 18.06 -7.35
N GLN A 308 17.16 19.03 -6.56
CA GLN A 308 16.26 18.78 -5.44
C GLN A 308 14.91 18.19 -5.89
N GLY A 309 14.30 17.35 -5.06
CA GLY A 309 13.03 16.68 -5.34
C GLY A 309 13.10 15.64 -6.45
N LYS A 310 14.30 15.21 -6.87
CA LYS A 310 14.51 14.22 -7.94
C LYS A 310 14.87 12.83 -7.44
N ASN A 311 14.99 12.66 -6.15
CA ASN A 311 15.36 11.41 -5.52
C ASN A 311 16.74 10.85 -5.95
N LEU A 312 17.68 11.76 -6.21
CA LEU A 312 18.97 11.38 -6.80
C LEU A 312 19.85 10.57 -5.85
N LEU A 313 19.77 10.84 -4.54
CA LEU A 313 20.52 10.08 -3.53
C LEU A 313 20.07 8.60 -3.50
N GLN A 314 18.77 8.36 -3.54
CA GLN A 314 18.24 6.98 -3.59
C GLN A 314 18.64 6.29 -4.90
N VAL A 315 18.57 7.00 -6.04
CA VAL A 315 19.04 6.50 -7.33
C VAL A 315 20.52 6.13 -7.28
N ALA A 316 21.37 6.97 -6.69
CA ALA A 316 22.80 6.71 -6.55
C ALA A 316 23.08 5.50 -5.65
N VAL A 317 22.33 5.35 -4.55
CA VAL A 317 22.40 4.17 -3.68
C VAL A 317 21.99 2.93 -4.47
N ARG A 318 20.80 2.93 -5.07
CA ARG A 318 20.24 1.80 -5.81
C ARG A 318 21.15 1.32 -6.95
N SER A 319 21.78 2.26 -7.65
CA SER A 319 22.69 1.97 -8.77
C SER A 319 24.13 1.72 -8.35
N ASP A 320 24.43 1.61 -7.06
CA ASP A 320 25.76 1.40 -6.50
C ASP A 320 26.81 2.43 -6.99
N ARG A 321 26.49 3.72 -6.78
CA ARG A 321 27.34 4.85 -7.20
C ARG A 321 27.83 5.68 -6.00
N PRO A 322 28.76 5.17 -5.17
CA PRO A 322 29.19 5.84 -3.94
C PRO A 322 29.85 7.21 -4.22
N VAL A 323 30.54 7.37 -5.33
CA VAL A 323 31.16 8.65 -5.72
C VAL A 323 30.09 9.71 -6.00
N VAL A 324 29.03 9.34 -6.73
CA VAL A 324 27.91 10.23 -7.02
C VAL A 324 27.14 10.54 -5.73
N LEU A 325 26.90 9.54 -4.89
CA LEU A 325 26.23 9.73 -3.61
C LEU A 325 26.96 10.77 -2.75
N ARG A 326 28.27 10.62 -2.57
CA ARG A 326 29.09 11.57 -1.83
C ARG A 326 29.01 12.96 -2.45
N GLN A 327 29.19 13.08 -3.77
CA GLN A 327 29.12 14.35 -4.48
C GLN A 327 27.80 15.08 -4.24
N LEU A 328 26.67 14.37 -4.35
CA LEU A 328 25.33 14.95 -4.17
C LEU A 328 25.10 15.40 -2.72
N LEU A 329 25.58 14.62 -1.74
CA LEU A 329 25.53 14.98 -0.32
C LEU A 329 26.42 16.21 -0.03
N ASP A 330 27.64 16.27 -0.58
CA ASP A 330 28.55 17.42 -0.47
C ASP A 330 27.98 18.69 -1.14
N MET A 331 27.13 18.53 -2.17
CA MET A 331 26.39 19.62 -2.79
C MET A 331 25.20 20.10 -1.95
N GLY A 332 24.85 19.39 -0.87
CA GLY A 332 23.81 19.79 0.08
C GLY A 332 22.42 19.25 -0.24
N LEU A 333 22.30 18.13 -0.95
CA LEU A 333 21.01 17.44 -1.06
C LEU A 333 20.61 16.85 0.30
N ASP A 334 19.32 16.89 0.60
CA ASP A 334 18.75 16.37 1.84
C ASP A 334 18.87 14.82 1.88
N PRO A 335 19.64 14.24 2.84
CA PRO A 335 19.81 12.80 2.94
C PRO A 335 18.51 12.03 3.26
N ASP A 336 17.48 12.73 3.75
CA ASP A 336 16.15 12.18 4.02
C ASP A 336 15.11 12.49 2.94
N GLU A 337 15.56 13.04 1.79
CA GLU A 337 14.68 13.32 0.66
C GLU A 337 13.91 12.06 0.23
N ARG A 338 12.58 12.17 0.15
CA ARG A 338 11.71 11.11 -0.34
C ARG A 338 11.16 11.43 -1.72
N MET A 339 11.08 10.40 -2.57
CA MET A 339 10.44 10.55 -3.87
C MET A 339 8.93 10.68 -3.68
N GLN A 340 8.36 11.78 -4.15
CA GLN A 340 6.91 11.91 -4.27
C GLN A 340 6.42 11.06 -5.44
N ILE A 341 5.50 10.12 -5.17
CA ILE A 341 4.86 9.29 -6.18
C ILE A 341 3.47 9.88 -6.46
N GLY A 342 3.19 10.12 -7.73
CA GLY A 342 1.91 10.65 -8.17
C GLY A 342 1.86 12.16 -8.25
N ALA A 343 1.10 12.64 -9.22
CA ALA A 343 0.89 14.06 -9.40
C ALA A 343 -0.33 14.48 -8.57
N HIS A 344 -0.14 15.44 -7.72
CA HIS A 344 -1.00 16.56 -7.43
C HIS A 344 -1.81 16.65 -6.15
N GLU A 345 -2.50 15.66 -5.66
CA GLU A 345 -3.39 15.91 -4.52
C GLU A 345 -3.04 15.07 -3.29
N ASP A 346 -2.43 13.93 -3.49
CA ASP A 346 -1.94 13.08 -2.42
C ASP A 346 -0.41 13.08 -2.45
N GLN A 347 0.21 13.67 -1.44
CA GLN A 347 1.65 13.53 -1.21
C GLN A 347 1.94 12.08 -0.78
N THR A 348 1.85 11.16 -1.74
CA THR A 348 2.27 9.77 -1.54
C THR A 348 3.76 9.72 -1.81
N PHE A 349 4.53 9.32 -0.81
CA PHE A 349 5.97 9.15 -0.95
C PHE A 349 6.29 7.68 -1.24
N SER A 350 7.39 7.46 -1.95
CA SER A 350 7.97 6.12 -2.14
C SER A 350 8.23 5.43 -0.80
N THR A 351 8.35 4.12 -0.84
CA THR A 351 8.71 3.28 0.30
C THR A 351 10.16 3.55 0.75
N GLY A 352 10.37 4.57 1.56
CA GLY A 352 11.65 4.92 2.15
C GLY A 352 12.47 5.95 1.38
N GLY A 353 13.46 6.47 2.07
CA GLY A 353 14.48 7.37 1.55
C GLY A 353 15.78 6.64 1.18
N PRO A 354 16.84 7.39 0.89
CA PRO A 354 18.15 6.85 0.51
C PRO A 354 18.74 5.88 1.55
N LEU A 355 18.55 6.16 2.85
CA LEU A 355 19.05 5.29 3.92
C LEU A 355 18.32 3.95 3.97
N MET A 356 16.98 3.95 3.80
CA MET A 356 16.21 2.71 3.69
C MET A 356 16.67 1.86 2.51
N GLU A 357 16.94 2.47 1.37
CA GLU A 357 17.47 1.78 0.18
C GLU A 357 18.84 1.16 0.45
N ALA A 358 19.73 1.89 1.14
CA ALA A 358 21.05 1.39 1.51
C ALA A 358 20.97 0.18 2.44
N VAL A 359 20.04 0.20 3.39
CA VAL A 359 19.78 -0.94 4.30
C VAL A 359 19.19 -2.11 3.53
N ASN A 360 18.14 -1.90 2.73
CA ASN A 360 17.47 -2.95 1.96
C ASN A 360 18.42 -3.67 0.98
N THR A 361 19.42 -2.97 0.49
CA THR A 361 20.43 -3.51 -0.43
C THR A 361 21.74 -3.92 0.24
N GLY A 362 21.82 -3.86 1.56
CA GLY A 362 23.01 -4.24 2.34
C GLY A 362 24.26 -3.36 2.10
N ARG A 363 24.08 -2.13 1.61
CA ARG A 363 25.18 -1.22 1.22
C ARG A 363 25.68 -0.39 2.40
N ILE A 364 26.39 -1.04 3.31
CA ILE A 364 26.83 -0.46 4.59
C ILE A 364 27.65 0.83 4.44
N GLU A 365 28.53 0.92 3.44
CA GLU A 365 29.34 2.13 3.24
C GLU A 365 28.51 3.32 2.74
N MET A 366 27.46 3.07 1.96
CA MET A 366 26.53 4.11 1.54
C MET A 366 25.61 4.53 2.71
N ALA A 367 25.14 3.56 3.53
CA ALA A 367 24.43 3.87 4.76
C ALA A 367 25.27 4.74 5.70
N ARG A 368 26.56 4.42 5.84
CA ARG A 368 27.51 5.23 6.62
C ARG A 368 27.62 6.66 6.10
N LEU A 369 27.78 6.82 4.79
CA LEU A 369 27.85 8.15 4.16
C LEU A 369 26.58 8.98 4.43
N LEU A 370 25.42 8.38 4.28
CA LEU A 370 24.13 9.04 4.54
C LEU A 370 24.01 9.47 6.00
N LEU A 371 24.32 8.57 6.94
CA LEU A 371 24.27 8.85 8.39
C LEU A 371 25.29 9.92 8.82
N GLU A 372 26.50 9.93 8.25
CA GLU A 372 27.49 10.98 8.47
C GLU A 372 27.05 12.35 7.96
N HIS A 373 26.14 12.40 6.96
CA HIS A 373 25.51 13.63 6.46
C HIS A 373 24.16 13.93 7.11
N GLY A 374 23.78 13.21 8.16
CA GLY A 374 22.64 13.54 9.00
C GLY A 374 21.32 12.84 8.62
N ALA A 375 21.37 11.76 7.83
CA ALA A 375 20.19 10.94 7.60
C ALA A 375 19.60 10.41 8.92
N ASP A 376 18.29 10.42 9.05
CA ASP A 376 17.58 9.92 10.24
C ASP A 376 17.40 8.39 10.18
N PRO A 377 18.08 7.61 11.06
CA PRO A 377 17.95 6.15 11.10
C PRO A 377 16.55 5.69 11.54
N ASN A 378 15.72 6.60 12.04
CA ASN A 378 14.36 6.33 12.53
C ASN A 378 13.27 6.94 11.64
N ALA A 379 13.63 7.46 10.45
CA ALA A 379 12.67 8.03 9.51
C ALA A 379 11.59 7.02 9.16
N GLN A 380 10.38 7.22 9.68
CA GLN A 380 9.26 6.29 9.51
C GLN A 380 8.75 6.27 8.07
N VAL A 381 8.57 5.06 7.56
CA VAL A 381 7.88 4.78 6.31
C VAL A 381 6.60 4.02 6.61
N TRP A 382 5.47 4.56 6.21
CA TRP A 382 4.12 4.12 6.59
C TRP A 382 3.89 2.58 6.57
N THR A 383 4.48 1.87 5.63
CA THR A 383 4.27 0.42 5.47
C THR A 383 5.50 -0.43 5.75
N SER A 384 6.67 0.17 5.92
CA SER A 384 7.97 -0.53 5.92
C SER A 384 8.79 -0.30 7.19
N GLY A 385 8.27 0.45 8.16
CA GLY A 385 8.99 0.79 9.38
C GLY A 385 10.11 1.82 9.13
N SER A 386 11.11 1.83 9.99
CA SER A 386 12.29 2.71 9.89
C SER A 386 13.49 1.99 9.26
N PRO A 387 14.53 2.71 8.81
CA PRO A 387 15.80 2.10 8.42
C PRO A 387 16.41 1.21 9.50
N THR A 388 16.30 1.60 10.79
CA THR A 388 16.75 0.77 11.90
C THR A 388 15.94 -0.54 11.98
N PHE A 389 14.62 -0.48 11.87
CA PHE A 389 13.80 -1.69 11.81
C PHE A 389 14.19 -2.59 10.63
N ALA A 390 14.39 -2.01 9.44
CA ALA A 390 14.83 -2.75 8.26
C ALA A 390 16.18 -3.43 8.45
N ALA A 391 17.13 -2.79 9.16
CA ALA A 391 18.42 -3.40 9.49
C ALA A 391 18.28 -4.66 10.35
N TYR A 392 17.37 -4.64 11.33
CA TYR A 392 17.07 -5.80 12.18
C TYR A 392 16.29 -6.91 11.45
N SER A 393 15.47 -6.57 10.47
CA SER A 393 14.66 -7.54 9.72
C SER A 393 15.36 -8.11 8.48
N GLY A 394 16.51 -7.58 8.10
CA GLY A 394 17.19 -7.96 6.85
C GLY A 394 16.57 -7.32 5.60
N GLY A 395 16.04 -6.12 5.74
CA GLY A 395 15.36 -5.34 4.71
C GLY A 395 13.86 -5.21 4.92
N SER A 396 13.21 -4.39 4.10
CA SER A 396 11.76 -4.20 4.15
C SER A 396 11.19 -4.12 2.71
N PRO A 397 10.64 -5.21 2.16
CA PRO A 397 10.52 -6.56 2.74
C PRO A 397 11.89 -7.23 2.97
N PRO A 398 11.96 -8.24 3.88
CA PRO A 398 13.20 -8.96 4.14
C PRO A 398 13.76 -9.59 2.87
N SER A 399 15.00 -9.29 2.54
CA SER A 399 15.68 -9.74 1.31
C SER A 399 17.01 -10.45 1.57
N HIS A 400 17.53 -10.30 2.79
CA HIS A 400 18.78 -10.91 3.23
C HIS A 400 18.74 -11.17 4.75
N ALA A 401 19.71 -11.91 5.29
CA ALA A 401 19.85 -12.05 6.74
C ALA A 401 20.24 -10.70 7.37
N PRO A 402 19.78 -10.39 8.60
CA PRO A 402 20.21 -9.20 9.33
C PRO A 402 21.74 -9.14 9.42
N ASP A 403 22.31 -7.97 9.11
CA ASP A 403 23.75 -7.73 9.23
C ASP A 403 24.05 -7.00 10.54
N PRO A 404 24.77 -7.65 11.50
CA PRO A 404 25.14 -7.01 12.76
C PRO A 404 25.90 -5.69 12.59
N ALA A 405 26.72 -5.56 11.54
CA ALA A 405 27.46 -4.34 11.30
C ALA A 405 26.53 -3.18 10.84
N MET A 406 25.47 -3.48 10.09
CA MET A 406 24.46 -2.51 9.73
C MET A 406 23.66 -2.09 10.96
N ILE A 407 23.26 -3.04 11.81
CA ILE A 407 22.55 -2.77 13.07
C ILE A 407 23.40 -1.87 13.97
N ASP A 408 24.66 -2.22 14.20
CA ASP A 408 25.57 -1.43 15.02
C ASP A 408 25.76 -0.01 14.46
N LEU A 409 25.81 0.12 13.15
CA LEU A 409 25.90 1.42 12.49
C LEU A 409 24.64 2.28 12.75
N MET A 410 23.44 1.70 12.64
CA MET A 410 22.18 2.40 12.95
C MET A 410 22.17 2.85 14.42
N LEU A 411 22.45 1.94 15.35
CA LEU A 411 22.45 2.22 16.80
C LEU A 411 23.46 3.32 17.16
N LYS A 412 24.66 3.30 16.57
CA LYS A 412 25.70 4.31 16.78
C LYS A 412 25.22 5.73 16.38
N HIS A 413 24.35 5.82 15.39
CA HIS A 413 23.79 7.09 14.92
C HIS A 413 22.40 7.41 15.51
N GLY A 414 22.04 6.76 16.64
CA GLY A 414 20.81 7.06 17.36
C GLY A 414 19.58 6.30 16.86
N GLY A 415 19.77 5.21 16.11
CA GLY A 415 18.70 4.31 15.73
C GLY A 415 18.10 3.58 16.94
N TRP A 416 16.80 3.29 16.88
CA TRP A 416 16.07 2.55 17.92
C TRP A 416 14.97 1.68 17.33
N ILE A 417 14.52 0.69 18.10
CA ILE A 417 13.34 -0.13 17.82
C ILE A 417 12.22 0.33 18.74
N ASP A 418 11.02 0.48 18.24
CA ASP A 418 9.82 0.85 19.01
C ASP A 418 9.03 -0.37 19.53
N ALA A 419 8.07 -0.12 20.40
CA ALA A 419 7.19 -1.16 20.97
C ALA A 419 6.36 -1.89 19.91
N ALA A 420 6.00 -1.20 18.82
CA ALA A 420 5.22 -1.77 17.73
C ALA A 420 6.05 -2.66 16.79
N SER A 421 7.38 -2.55 16.86
CA SER A 421 8.31 -3.26 15.98
C SER A 421 9.14 -4.34 16.69
N VAL A 422 9.37 -4.22 18.00
CA VAL A 422 10.28 -5.09 18.75
C VAL A 422 9.97 -6.58 18.65
N GLY A 423 8.70 -6.93 18.55
CA GLY A 423 8.25 -8.31 18.43
C GLY A 423 8.49 -8.90 17.03
N TYR A 424 8.41 -8.10 15.97
CA TYR A 424 8.71 -8.54 14.61
C TYR A 424 10.19 -8.94 14.47
N VAL A 425 11.07 -8.19 15.10
CA VAL A 425 12.53 -8.47 15.09
C VAL A 425 12.95 -9.43 16.20
N ARG A 426 12.02 -9.90 17.02
CA ARG A 426 12.21 -10.89 18.09
C ARG A 426 13.24 -10.50 19.15
N GLU A 427 13.42 -9.21 19.41
CA GLU A 427 14.36 -8.67 20.37
C GLU A 427 13.81 -8.76 21.81
N VAL A 428 13.90 -9.96 22.40
CA VAL A 428 13.29 -10.32 23.70
C VAL A 428 13.79 -9.42 24.84
N GLU A 429 15.09 -9.12 24.87
CA GLU A 429 15.68 -8.29 25.94
C GLU A 429 15.25 -6.82 25.81
N ILE A 430 15.15 -6.29 24.59
CA ILE A 430 14.63 -4.95 24.34
C ILE A 430 13.16 -4.87 24.80
N ALA A 431 12.32 -5.83 24.40
CA ALA A 431 10.91 -5.90 24.83
C ALA A 431 10.78 -5.98 26.37
N ARG A 432 11.60 -6.80 27.03
CA ARG A 432 11.62 -6.91 28.50
C ARG A 432 11.92 -5.57 29.16
N ARG A 433 12.93 -4.85 28.68
CA ARG A 433 13.35 -3.56 29.23
C ARG A 433 12.31 -2.47 28.99
N MET A 434 11.65 -2.46 27.84
CA MET A 434 10.52 -1.55 27.56
C MET A 434 9.35 -1.82 28.53
N LEU A 435 8.98 -3.10 28.71
CA LEU A 435 7.92 -3.49 29.64
C LEU A 435 8.27 -3.16 31.10
N ALA A 436 9.55 -3.18 31.48
CA ALA A 436 10.00 -2.79 32.81
C ALA A 436 10.12 -1.26 33.00
N GLY A 437 9.97 -0.47 31.94
CA GLY A 437 10.19 0.99 31.98
C GLY A 437 11.67 1.39 32.07
N GLU A 438 12.58 0.47 31.74
CA GLU A 438 14.03 0.68 31.72
C GLU A 438 14.54 1.25 30.39
N LEU A 439 13.71 1.18 29.34
CA LEU A 439 13.99 1.67 27.99
C LEU A 439 12.78 2.41 27.46
N ASP A 440 13.01 3.52 26.76
CA ASP A 440 11.96 4.26 26.07
C ASP A 440 11.28 3.36 25.01
N PRO A 441 9.97 3.14 25.08
CA PRO A 441 9.27 2.31 24.10
C PRO A 441 9.02 3.01 22.76
N HIS A 442 9.33 4.28 22.63
CA HIS A 442 9.11 5.11 21.42
C HIS A 442 7.70 4.92 20.83
N VAL A 443 6.69 5.08 21.69
CA VAL A 443 5.27 4.83 21.34
C VAL A 443 4.83 5.79 20.23
N GLU A 444 4.44 5.23 19.11
CA GLU A 444 3.94 5.99 17.97
C GLU A 444 2.55 6.57 18.25
N LEU A 445 2.35 7.84 17.90
CA LEU A 445 1.07 8.55 18.07
C LEU A 445 0.06 8.29 16.92
N GLY A 446 0.37 7.37 16.00
CA GLY A 446 -0.41 7.10 14.79
C GLY A 446 -1.47 5.99 14.96
N THR A 447 -1.28 4.90 14.26
CA THR A 447 -2.20 3.73 14.17
C THR A 447 -2.46 3.09 15.54
N PHE A 448 -1.53 3.21 16.49
CA PHE A 448 -1.58 2.66 17.84
C PHE A 448 -2.00 3.67 18.91
N SER A 449 -2.54 4.82 18.50
CA SER A 449 -3.02 5.85 19.41
C SER A 449 -4.02 5.28 20.43
N GLY A 450 -3.72 5.48 21.72
CA GLY A 450 -4.53 4.98 22.83
C GLY A 450 -4.23 3.55 23.27
N GLN A 451 -3.28 2.84 22.65
CA GLN A 451 -2.81 1.55 23.13
C GLN A 451 -1.67 1.71 24.13
N THR A 452 -1.62 0.82 25.11
CA THR A 452 -0.51 0.75 26.07
C THR A 452 0.74 0.16 25.42
N VAL A 453 1.91 0.36 26.06
CA VAL A 453 3.17 -0.27 25.62
C VAL A 453 3.04 -1.79 25.55
N ALA A 454 2.38 -2.41 26.54
CA ALA A 454 2.16 -3.87 26.55
C ALA A 454 1.26 -4.33 25.40
N GLU A 455 0.25 -3.56 25.02
CA GLU A 455 -0.63 -3.86 23.87
C GLU A 455 0.13 -3.79 22.54
N GLN A 456 1.01 -2.80 22.37
CA GLN A 456 1.84 -2.68 21.17
C GLN A 456 2.88 -3.81 21.08
N ILE A 457 3.51 -4.17 22.22
CA ILE A 457 4.46 -5.30 22.30
C ILE A 457 3.74 -6.63 22.07
N LEU A 458 2.52 -6.82 22.60
CA LEU A 458 1.72 -8.00 22.29
C LEU A 458 1.41 -8.12 20.81
N TRP A 459 1.01 -7.01 20.19
CA TRP A 459 0.74 -6.96 18.76
C TRP A 459 1.97 -7.33 17.92
N SER A 460 3.12 -6.70 18.18
CA SER A 460 4.35 -6.97 17.44
C SER A 460 4.90 -8.37 17.73
N GLY A 461 4.82 -8.85 18.98
CA GLY A 461 5.23 -10.18 19.40
C GLY A 461 4.39 -11.29 18.77
N ALA A 462 3.07 -11.10 18.69
CA ALA A 462 2.17 -12.02 18.01
C ALA A 462 2.46 -12.07 16.50
N SER A 463 2.64 -10.91 15.86
CA SER A 463 2.96 -10.82 14.43
C SER A 463 4.34 -11.42 14.09
N GLY A 464 5.33 -11.21 14.94
CA GLY A 464 6.67 -11.81 14.81
C GLY A 464 6.74 -13.27 15.30
N ARG A 465 5.64 -13.83 15.79
CA ARG A 465 5.57 -15.19 16.34
C ARG A 465 6.61 -15.43 17.44
N SER A 466 6.86 -14.43 18.29
CA SER A 466 7.79 -14.54 19.40
C SER A 466 7.06 -14.94 20.68
N ALA A 467 7.01 -16.23 20.97
CA ALA A 467 6.29 -16.76 22.13
C ALA A 467 6.73 -16.14 23.46
N ASP A 468 8.03 -15.86 23.62
CA ASP A 468 8.56 -15.24 24.84
C ASP A 468 8.09 -13.79 25.01
N ILE A 469 8.08 -13.01 23.93
CA ILE A 469 7.58 -11.62 23.95
C ILE A 469 6.06 -11.61 24.20
N VAL A 470 5.31 -12.51 23.52
CA VAL A 470 3.87 -12.69 23.75
C VAL A 470 3.59 -12.99 25.21
N ARG A 471 4.31 -13.95 25.83
CA ARG A 471 4.14 -14.33 27.24
C ARG A 471 4.36 -13.14 28.18
N MET A 472 5.46 -12.41 28.01
CA MET A 472 5.75 -11.23 28.84
C MET A 472 4.72 -10.11 28.71
N ALA A 473 4.24 -9.87 27.49
CA ALA A 473 3.23 -8.84 27.25
C ALA A 473 1.88 -9.23 27.85
N LEU A 474 1.46 -10.51 27.75
CA LEU A 474 0.21 -11.03 28.29
C LEU A 474 0.11 -10.90 29.82
N GLU A 475 1.23 -10.90 30.55
CA GLU A 475 1.24 -10.65 32.01
C GLU A 475 0.70 -9.27 32.39
N ARG A 476 0.66 -8.33 31.46
CA ARG A 476 0.25 -6.93 31.65
C ARG A 476 -1.06 -6.57 30.93
N ILE A 477 -1.70 -7.56 30.30
CA ILE A 477 -2.97 -7.37 29.58
C ILE A 477 -4.12 -7.89 30.45
N GLU A 478 -5.09 -7.01 30.74
CA GLU A 478 -6.26 -7.30 31.57
C GLU A 478 -7.58 -7.23 30.79
N TRP A 479 -7.56 -7.60 29.50
CA TRP A 479 -8.78 -7.62 28.70
C TRP A 479 -9.72 -8.75 29.15
N PRO A 480 -11.04 -8.51 29.19
CA PRO A 480 -12.01 -9.58 29.36
C PRO A 480 -11.85 -10.68 28.30
N ARG A 481 -12.22 -11.92 28.63
CA ARG A 481 -12.09 -13.04 27.70
C ARG A 481 -12.88 -12.88 26.41
N ASP A 482 -13.97 -12.13 26.44
CA ASP A 482 -14.86 -11.81 25.33
C ASP A 482 -14.51 -10.48 24.63
N ASP A 483 -13.39 -9.85 24.95
CA ASP A 483 -12.94 -8.62 24.28
C ASP A 483 -12.63 -8.90 22.79
N PRO A 484 -13.24 -8.16 21.86
CA PRO A 484 -13.04 -8.40 20.41
C PRO A 484 -11.61 -8.18 19.93
N ARG A 485 -10.78 -7.49 20.69
CA ARG A 485 -9.35 -7.29 20.35
C ARG A 485 -8.59 -8.62 20.34
N TRP A 486 -9.00 -9.60 21.14
CA TRP A 486 -8.40 -10.93 21.16
C TRP A 486 -8.47 -11.65 19.81
N PHE A 487 -9.56 -11.44 19.05
CA PHE A 487 -9.68 -12.04 17.72
C PHE A 487 -8.49 -11.64 16.84
N TRP A 488 -8.15 -10.34 16.84
CA TRP A 488 -7.04 -9.83 16.04
C TRP A 488 -5.68 -10.26 16.58
N MET A 489 -5.53 -10.46 17.88
CA MET A 489 -4.30 -11.00 18.46
C MET A 489 -4.09 -12.47 18.05
N LEU A 490 -5.15 -13.30 18.05
CA LEU A 490 -5.10 -14.67 17.56
C LEU A 490 -4.80 -14.77 16.05
N TRP A 491 -5.26 -13.80 15.29
CA TRP A 491 -5.03 -13.73 13.86
C TRP A 491 -3.58 -13.41 13.50
N ARG A 492 -2.85 -12.69 14.35
CA ARG A 492 -1.49 -12.21 14.09
C ARG A 492 -0.44 -13.31 13.88
N PRO A 493 -0.39 -14.39 14.68
CA PRO A 493 0.58 -15.46 14.48
C PRO A 493 0.35 -16.26 13.20
N LEU A 494 -0.85 -16.21 12.61
CA LEU A 494 -1.16 -16.98 11.40
C LEU A 494 -0.21 -16.61 10.27
N PRO A 495 0.40 -17.59 9.58
CA PRO A 495 1.23 -17.31 8.42
C PRO A 495 0.38 -16.71 7.28
N GLY A 496 1.00 -15.88 6.45
CA GLY A 496 0.41 -15.38 5.20
C GLY A 496 0.54 -16.44 4.09
N HIS A 497 1.47 -16.20 3.18
CA HIS A 497 1.80 -17.12 2.08
C HIS A 497 3.20 -17.71 2.23
N GLU A 498 3.88 -17.41 3.34
CA GLU A 498 5.22 -17.92 3.64
C GLU A 498 5.20 -19.36 4.15
N ASP A 499 6.15 -20.17 3.71
CA ASP A 499 6.41 -21.48 4.25
C ASP A 499 7.28 -21.35 5.52
N LEU A 500 6.72 -21.76 6.65
CA LEU A 500 7.42 -21.74 7.94
C LEU A 500 8.27 -23.00 8.11
N ASN A 501 9.50 -22.84 8.58
CA ASN A 501 10.30 -23.98 9.03
C ASN A 501 9.77 -24.55 10.37
N ASP A 502 10.28 -25.70 10.80
CA ASP A 502 9.77 -26.40 11.98
C ASP A 502 9.82 -25.57 13.28
N ALA A 503 10.86 -24.76 13.46
CA ALA A 503 11.01 -23.88 14.61
C ALA A 503 9.99 -22.73 14.58
N GLU A 504 9.82 -22.10 13.43
CA GLU A 504 8.82 -21.04 13.22
C GLU A 504 7.38 -21.56 13.38
N GLN A 505 7.12 -22.80 12.93
CA GLN A 505 5.84 -23.45 13.15
C GLN A 505 5.58 -23.72 14.65
N ALA A 506 6.62 -24.11 15.40
CA ALA A 506 6.53 -24.31 16.85
C ALA A 506 6.24 -22.98 17.56
N ASP A 507 6.94 -21.92 17.22
CA ASP A 507 6.73 -20.57 17.75
C ASP A 507 5.34 -20.02 17.41
N CYS A 508 4.87 -20.27 16.19
CA CYS A 508 3.52 -19.91 15.75
C CYS A 508 2.46 -20.59 16.65
N ARG A 509 2.56 -21.91 16.82
CA ARG A 509 1.63 -22.69 17.68
C ARG A 509 1.65 -22.22 19.12
N GLU A 510 2.84 -21.99 19.68
CA GLU A 510 2.99 -21.55 21.08
C GLU A 510 2.44 -20.13 21.28
N SER A 511 2.76 -19.19 20.40
CA SER A 511 2.21 -17.82 20.44
C SER A 511 0.68 -17.86 20.36
N PHE A 512 0.13 -18.66 19.44
CA PHE A 512 -1.31 -18.82 19.29
C PHE A 512 -1.96 -19.41 20.55
N ARG A 513 -1.37 -20.47 21.12
CA ARG A 513 -1.86 -21.11 22.34
C ARG A 513 -1.89 -20.17 23.54
N LEU A 514 -0.79 -19.42 23.76
CA LEU A 514 -0.68 -18.44 24.85
C LEU A 514 -1.79 -17.38 24.79
N ILE A 515 -2.11 -16.88 23.59
CA ILE A 515 -3.17 -15.89 23.39
C ILE A 515 -4.53 -16.53 23.60
N LEU A 516 -4.75 -17.75 23.08
CA LEU A 516 -6.02 -18.46 23.16
C LEU A 516 -6.42 -18.79 24.61
N GLU A 517 -5.47 -19.04 25.49
CA GLU A 517 -5.72 -19.25 26.93
C GLU A 517 -6.36 -18.04 27.61
N ARG A 518 -6.19 -16.85 27.04
CA ARG A 518 -6.70 -15.57 27.58
C ARG A 518 -8.07 -15.17 27.04
N CYS A 519 -8.58 -15.80 26.00
CA CYS A 519 -9.78 -15.38 25.30
C CYS A 519 -10.83 -16.49 25.13
N ASP A 520 -12.01 -16.11 24.61
CA ASP A 520 -13.03 -17.05 24.16
C ASP A 520 -12.68 -17.57 22.76
N PRO A 521 -12.54 -18.89 22.53
CA PRO A 521 -12.23 -19.45 21.22
C PRO A 521 -13.35 -19.22 20.17
N ASN A 522 -14.54 -18.80 20.61
CA ASN A 522 -15.70 -18.56 19.77
C ASN A 522 -15.96 -17.10 19.44
N LEU A 523 -14.99 -16.23 19.73
CA LEU A 523 -15.07 -14.82 19.30
C LEU A 523 -15.35 -14.72 17.80
N GLN A 524 -16.28 -13.86 17.46
CA GLN A 524 -16.67 -13.59 16.08
C GLN A 524 -16.23 -12.19 15.65
N THR A 525 -15.81 -12.08 14.40
CA THR A 525 -15.55 -10.77 13.80
C THR A 525 -16.83 -9.98 13.62
N ARG A 526 -16.79 -8.68 13.92
CA ARG A 526 -17.91 -7.78 13.63
C ARG A 526 -18.06 -7.64 12.11
N GLY A 527 -19.24 -7.94 11.59
CA GLY A 527 -19.62 -7.78 10.18
C GLY A 527 -19.41 -8.99 9.29
N SER A 528 -18.52 -9.94 9.63
CA SER A 528 -18.44 -11.22 8.92
C SER A 528 -18.98 -12.40 9.73
N GLY A 529 -19.05 -12.26 11.05
CA GLY A 529 -19.49 -13.35 11.93
C GLY A 529 -18.55 -14.56 11.94
N GLN A 530 -17.37 -14.45 11.33
CA GLN A 530 -16.37 -15.52 11.28
C GLN A 530 -15.70 -15.72 12.63
N THR A 531 -15.46 -16.97 13.00
CA THR A 531 -14.63 -17.35 14.14
C THR A 531 -13.20 -17.59 13.70
N MET A 532 -12.26 -17.70 14.65
CA MET A 532 -10.87 -18.03 14.33
C MET A 532 -10.73 -19.38 13.62
N LEU A 533 -11.66 -20.32 13.87
CA LEU A 533 -11.65 -21.60 13.16
C LEU A 533 -11.94 -21.43 11.65
N HIS A 534 -12.82 -20.50 11.25
CA HIS A 534 -13.00 -20.16 9.83
C HIS A 534 -11.73 -19.60 9.22
N GLU A 535 -11.03 -18.70 9.93
CA GLU A 535 -9.78 -18.07 9.45
C GLU A 535 -8.64 -19.08 9.25
N VAL A 536 -8.47 -19.99 10.21
CA VAL A 536 -7.46 -21.06 10.12
C VAL A 536 -7.73 -21.99 8.92
N ILE A 537 -8.99 -22.30 8.68
CA ILE A 537 -9.41 -23.19 7.58
C ILE A 537 -9.27 -22.51 6.21
N ALA A 538 -9.58 -21.21 6.12
CA ALA A 538 -9.53 -20.47 4.87
C ALA A 538 -8.10 -20.32 4.31
N ARG A 539 -7.08 -20.44 5.17
CA ARG A 539 -5.68 -20.21 4.79
C ARG A 539 -4.96 -21.51 4.48
N ASP A 540 -4.16 -21.50 3.40
CA ASP A 540 -3.33 -22.62 3.00
C ASP A 540 -1.93 -22.48 3.61
N HIS A 541 -1.72 -23.09 4.75
CA HIS A 541 -0.42 -23.10 5.42
C HIS A 541 -0.21 -24.38 6.23
N GLY A 542 1.05 -24.84 6.35
CA GLY A 542 1.43 -26.09 6.96
C GLY A 542 1.06 -26.29 8.44
N VAL A 543 0.71 -25.21 9.16
CA VAL A 543 0.28 -25.28 10.58
C VAL A 543 -1.23 -25.36 10.78
N GLY A 544 -2.03 -25.28 9.71
CA GLY A 544 -3.50 -25.19 9.80
C GLY A 544 -4.14 -26.29 10.63
N VAL A 545 -3.78 -27.55 10.37
CA VAL A 545 -4.32 -28.71 11.11
C VAL A 545 -4.02 -28.62 12.61
N SER A 546 -2.79 -28.24 12.98
CA SER A 546 -2.41 -28.12 14.39
C SER A 546 -3.09 -26.96 15.09
N LEU A 547 -3.29 -25.82 14.41
CA LEU A 547 -4.03 -24.68 14.98
C LEU A 547 -5.52 -24.97 15.11
N ALA A 548 -6.13 -25.65 14.14
CA ALA A 548 -7.51 -26.12 14.23
C ALA A 548 -7.69 -27.08 15.42
N SER A 549 -6.75 -28.03 15.64
CA SER A 549 -6.77 -28.91 16.79
C SER A 549 -6.69 -28.14 18.11
N ILE A 550 -5.77 -27.17 18.22
CA ILE A 550 -5.63 -26.31 19.41
C ILE A 550 -6.95 -25.56 19.70
N LEU A 551 -7.61 -25.03 18.68
CA LEU A 551 -8.91 -24.35 18.82
C LEU A 551 -10.00 -25.31 19.30
N LEU A 552 -10.10 -26.49 18.70
CA LEU A 552 -11.12 -27.50 19.06
C LEU A 552 -10.90 -28.00 20.49
N ASP A 553 -9.65 -28.29 20.88
CA ASP A 553 -9.30 -28.70 22.24
C ASP A 553 -9.63 -27.62 23.29
N SER A 554 -9.60 -26.33 22.85
CA SER A 554 -9.97 -25.17 23.67
C SER A 554 -11.46 -24.86 23.66
N GLY A 555 -12.30 -25.68 23.00
CA GLY A 555 -13.76 -25.54 22.97
C GLY A 555 -14.31 -24.67 21.84
N ALA A 556 -13.57 -24.52 20.73
CA ALA A 556 -14.11 -23.88 19.54
C ALA A 556 -15.29 -24.68 18.96
N ARG A 557 -16.37 -23.99 18.64
CA ARG A 557 -17.60 -24.56 18.08
C ARG A 557 -17.50 -24.69 16.57
N THR A 558 -17.93 -25.83 16.04
CA THR A 558 -17.92 -26.11 14.60
C THR A 558 -19.24 -25.77 13.91
N ASP A 559 -20.28 -25.39 14.67
CA ASP A 559 -21.62 -25.11 14.17
C ASP A 559 -21.94 -23.62 13.97
N ILE A 560 -21.03 -22.73 14.36
CA ILE A 560 -21.16 -21.28 14.13
C ILE A 560 -21.10 -21.01 12.63
N ARG A 561 -22.04 -20.18 12.14
CA ARG A 561 -22.11 -19.81 10.73
C ARG A 561 -21.67 -18.35 10.56
N ASP A 562 -20.83 -18.12 9.55
CA ASP A 562 -20.46 -16.78 9.14
C ASP A 562 -21.65 -16.01 8.51
N GLU A 563 -21.55 -14.66 8.45
CA GLU A 563 -22.61 -13.83 7.89
C GLU A 563 -22.56 -13.71 6.37
N PHE A 564 -21.41 -13.98 5.73
CA PHE A 564 -21.26 -13.84 4.27
C PHE A 564 -21.85 -15.02 3.52
N LEU A 565 -21.38 -16.22 3.80
CA LEU A 565 -21.77 -17.43 3.10
C LEU A 565 -22.82 -18.26 3.89
N ARG A 566 -23.09 -17.88 5.13
CA ARG A 566 -23.90 -18.65 6.10
C ARG A 566 -23.37 -20.07 6.29
N SER A 567 -22.06 -20.23 6.13
CA SER A 567 -21.37 -21.49 6.16
C SER A 567 -20.69 -21.72 7.52
N THR A 568 -20.62 -22.97 7.93
CA THR A 568 -19.84 -23.39 9.10
C THR A 568 -18.36 -23.51 8.74
N PRO A 569 -17.44 -23.61 9.74
CA PRO A 569 -16.03 -23.93 9.46
C PRO A 569 -15.86 -25.17 8.59
N LEU A 570 -16.63 -26.22 8.81
CA LEU A 570 -16.61 -27.43 7.96
C LEU A 570 -17.03 -27.12 6.52
N GLY A 571 -18.06 -26.28 6.32
CA GLY A 571 -18.47 -25.85 4.99
C GLY A 571 -17.37 -25.06 4.27
N TRP A 572 -16.59 -24.27 5.00
CA TRP A 572 -15.40 -23.58 4.46
C TRP A 572 -14.30 -24.58 4.09
N ALA A 573 -14.02 -25.61 4.94
CA ALA A 573 -13.07 -26.66 4.62
C ALA A 573 -13.43 -27.39 3.31
N CYS A 574 -14.71 -27.74 3.14
CA CYS A 574 -15.20 -28.37 1.91
C CYS A 574 -15.03 -27.47 0.68
N ARG A 575 -15.32 -26.16 0.80
CA ARG A 575 -15.17 -25.18 -0.29
C ARG A 575 -13.72 -25.09 -0.77
N TRP A 576 -12.78 -25.06 0.15
CA TRP A 576 -11.36 -24.94 -0.15
C TRP A 576 -10.67 -26.28 -0.43
N GLY A 577 -11.41 -27.39 -0.41
CA GLY A 577 -10.86 -28.73 -0.61
C GLY A 577 -9.88 -29.16 0.49
N ARG A 578 -10.04 -28.64 1.70
CA ARG A 578 -9.15 -28.92 2.85
C ARG A 578 -9.53 -30.25 3.50
N VAL A 579 -9.16 -31.35 2.88
CA VAL A 579 -9.53 -32.71 3.33
C VAL A 579 -8.95 -33.02 4.71
N GLU A 580 -7.79 -32.46 5.05
CA GLU A 580 -7.11 -32.71 6.32
C GLU A 580 -7.70 -31.92 7.49
N LEU A 581 -8.39 -30.85 7.21
CA LEU A 581 -9.04 -29.95 8.15
C LEU A 581 -10.52 -30.29 8.33
#